data_3395c23a2e6300610a65650d92230a73
#
_entry.id   3395c23a2e6300610a65650d92230a73
#
_cell.length_a   1.000
_cell.length_b   1.000
_cell.length_c   1.000
_cell.angle_alpha   90.00
_cell.angle_beta   90.00
_cell.angle_gamma   90.00
#
_symmetry.space_group_name_H-M   'P 1'
#
loop_
_entity.id
_entity.type
_entity.pdbx_description
1 polymer ?
#
loop_
_entity_poly.entity_id
_entity_poly.type
_entity_poly.pdbx_seq_one_letter_code
_entity_poly.pdbx_strand_id
1 'polypeptide(L)'
;MAVTEERIIDNPSWAQRLGTSFKGVLAGLALFVAGFPILFWNEGRAVDTGKSIAELAAAAVNVSADKVDAANEGKPVHVSGKADTQAILTDAVFGVSTNALRLMRTVEVYQTVEHSETKREKRGDKTIERTTYTYSNEWCDKPVDSSNFHEEKRRTANPPAAMPFFDADWIAPDVTLGAFTLSERHVKRMGEKRQFAFPVDFKPPATVPGGQYQNGYIYVPFTTTPSAAPVPAPASSVVSPLLAAAQAATNVSAAVANAAATAITGGRSVVTAPVPGDVRVRFDVVLPHDVTFVERQEGNSLVQWVDSRGNEPPSNMTFSDGRVSLDVLAARGKSRNKMLTWLLRLVGLLVMYFGLKKVLGPLDTLVDAIPILNGIIAMGTSLVAGLVSAACALITIGVAWIYYRPWIGIPLVAGGLALLVTVFLKKRKAAAAAA
;
A
#
# COMPACT_ATOMS: atom_id res chain seq x y z
N MET A 1 19.78 14.07 21.69
CA MET A 1 20.95 13.33 22.23
C MET A 1 20.74 11.85 21.91
N ALA A 2 21.78 11.13 21.49
CA ALA A 2 21.70 9.70 21.27
C ALA A 2 22.13 8.97 22.55
N VAL A 3 21.44 7.92 22.93
CA VAL A 3 21.82 7.00 24.00
C VAL A 3 22.23 5.67 23.37
N THR A 4 23.41 5.18 23.72
CA THR A 4 23.93 3.93 23.16
C THR A 4 24.04 2.89 24.26
N GLU A 5 23.42 1.74 24.05
CA GLU A 5 23.54 0.56 24.89
C GLU A 5 24.44 -0.47 24.19
N GLU A 6 25.43 -0.98 24.90
CA GLU A 6 26.26 -2.09 24.42
C GLU A 6 25.91 -3.36 25.18
N ARG A 7 25.57 -4.40 24.44
CA ARG A 7 25.33 -5.74 24.98
C ARG A 7 26.35 -6.71 24.38
N ILE A 8 27.10 -7.37 25.24
CA ILE A 8 28.00 -8.44 24.82
C ILE A 8 27.18 -9.74 24.77
N ILE A 9 27.13 -10.36 23.61
CA ILE A 9 26.44 -11.64 23.39
C ILE A 9 27.52 -12.67 23.12
N ASP A 10 27.58 -13.70 23.93
CA ASP A 10 28.45 -14.85 23.65
C ASP A 10 27.96 -15.52 22.35
N ASN A 11 28.87 -15.77 21.45
CA ASN A 11 28.55 -16.48 20.23
C ASN A 11 28.05 -17.90 20.61
N PRO A 12 26.95 -18.37 20.01
CA PRO A 12 26.48 -19.71 20.26
C PRO A 12 27.58 -20.73 19.96
N SER A 13 27.77 -21.72 20.81
CA SER A 13 28.74 -22.79 20.61
C SER A 13 28.51 -23.48 19.25
N TRP A 14 29.56 -24.13 18.74
CA TRP A 14 29.45 -24.87 17.47
C TRP A 14 28.27 -25.87 17.53
N ALA A 15 28.09 -26.61 18.63
CA ALA A 15 26.98 -27.54 18.79
C ALA A 15 25.61 -26.85 18.78
N GLN A 16 25.47 -25.66 19.40
CA GLN A 16 24.25 -24.85 19.36
C GLN A 16 23.96 -24.33 17.96
N ARG A 17 25.00 -23.86 17.23
CA ARG A 17 24.87 -23.42 15.82
C ARG A 17 24.42 -24.57 14.94
N LEU A 18 24.99 -25.75 15.12
CA LEU A 18 24.59 -26.96 14.40
C LEU A 18 23.12 -27.31 14.70
N GLY A 19 22.73 -27.33 15.98
CA GLY A 19 21.34 -27.60 16.39
C GLY A 19 20.33 -26.59 15.83
N THR A 20 20.68 -25.28 15.78
CA THR A 20 19.83 -24.26 15.18
C THR A 20 19.78 -24.39 13.64
N SER A 21 20.89 -24.80 13.02
CA SER A 21 20.92 -25.09 11.58
C SER A 21 19.98 -26.23 11.21
N PHE A 22 19.95 -27.31 12.00
CA PHE A 22 19.02 -28.43 11.75
C PHE A 22 17.55 -28.03 11.92
N LYS A 23 17.21 -27.18 12.91
CA LYS A 23 15.86 -26.59 13.00
C LYS A 23 15.53 -25.74 11.77
N GLY A 24 16.54 -25.06 11.24
CA GLY A 24 16.43 -24.28 9.99
C GLY A 24 16.11 -25.11 8.76
N VAL A 25 16.56 -26.38 8.72
CA VAL A 25 16.33 -27.29 7.58
C VAL A 25 14.84 -27.56 7.36
N LEU A 26 14.08 -27.84 8.42
CA LEU A 26 12.63 -28.08 8.30
C LEU A 26 11.89 -26.83 7.79
N ALA A 27 12.22 -25.65 8.34
CA ALA A 27 11.66 -24.40 7.86
C ALA A 27 12.09 -24.10 6.41
N GLY A 28 13.35 -24.42 6.07
CA GLY A 28 13.87 -24.29 4.71
C GLY A 28 13.16 -25.19 3.73
N LEU A 29 12.93 -26.45 4.11
CA LEU A 29 12.18 -27.40 3.27
C LEU A 29 10.74 -26.93 3.05
N ALA A 30 10.07 -26.47 4.10
CA ALA A 30 8.72 -25.92 3.98
C ALA A 30 8.66 -24.71 3.02
N LEU A 31 9.62 -23.78 3.12
CA LEU A 31 9.73 -22.66 2.18
C LEU A 31 10.00 -23.12 0.76
N PHE A 32 10.94 -24.06 0.55
CA PHE A 32 11.25 -24.59 -0.77
C PHE A 32 10.04 -25.23 -1.42
N VAL A 33 9.31 -26.06 -0.67
CA VAL A 33 8.08 -26.71 -1.14
C VAL A 33 6.97 -25.69 -1.42
N ALA A 34 6.83 -24.65 -0.59
CA ALA A 34 5.84 -23.59 -0.81
C ALA A 34 6.05 -22.80 -2.11
N GLY A 35 7.27 -22.75 -2.61
CA GLY A 35 7.56 -22.10 -3.90
C GLY A 35 6.83 -22.73 -5.09
N PHE A 36 6.60 -24.03 -5.08
CA PHE A 36 5.90 -24.74 -6.19
C PHE A 36 4.44 -24.29 -6.35
N PRO A 37 3.58 -24.35 -5.31
CA PRO A 37 2.21 -23.87 -5.43
C PRO A 37 2.13 -22.37 -5.72
N ILE A 38 3.03 -21.54 -5.19
CA ILE A 38 3.07 -20.09 -5.48
C ILE A 38 3.28 -19.87 -6.98
N LEU A 39 4.29 -20.54 -7.59
CA LEU A 39 4.58 -20.39 -9.01
C LEU A 39 3.45 -20.96 -9.88
N PHE A 40 2.93 -22.13 -9.53
CA PHE A 40 1.84 -22.77 -10.28
C PHE A 40 0.57 -21.91 -10.25
N TRP A 41 0.15 -21.45 -9.08
CA TRP A 41 -1.00 -20.56 -8.90
C TRP A 41 -0.84 -19.25 -9.68
N ASN A 42 0.37 -18.66 -9.65
CA ASN A 42 0.63 -17.42 -10.37
C ASN A 42 0.39 -17.56 -11.90
N GLU A 43 0.75 -18.69 -12.48
CA GLU A 43 0.50 -18.93 -13.91
C GLU A 43 -1.00 -19.04 -14.20
N GLY A 44 -1.77 -19.73 -13.33
CA GLY A 44 -3.22 -19.80 -13.41
C GLY A 44 -3.87 -18.42 -13.32
N ARG A 45 -3.51 -17.65 -12.27
CA ARG A 45 -3.96 -16.29 -12.09
C ARG A 45 -3.67 -15.41 -13.33
N ALA A 46 -2.45 -15.53 -13.88
CA ALA A 46 -2.06 -14.74 -15.05
C ALA A 46 -2.90 -15.05 -16.29
N VAL A 47 -3.23 -16.33 -16.49
CA VAL A 47 -4.11 -16.77 -17.58
C VAL A 47 -5.54 -16.27 -17.37
N ASP A 48 -6.09 -16.46 -16.17
CA ASP A 48 -7.48 -16.09 -15.87
C ASP A 48 -7.67 -14.58 -15.95
N THR A 49 -6.75 -13.80 -15.38
CA THR A 49 -6.74 -12.33 -15.55
C THR A 49 -6.64 -11.94 -17.03
N GLY A 50 -5.79 -12.61 -17.81
CA GLY A 50 -5.66 -12.33 -19.24
C GLY A 50 -6.93 -12.61 -20.04
N LYS A 51 -7.64 -13.69 -19.70
CA LYS A 51 -8.94 -14.03 -20.31
C LYS A 51 -10.02 -13.03 -19.89
N SER A 52 -10.07 -12.64 -18.61
CA SER A 52 -11.03 -11.66 -18.10
C SER A 52 -10.87 -10.30 -18.79
N ILE A 53 -9.61 -9.84 -18.98
CA ILE A 53 -9.30 -8.62 -19.75
C ILE A 53 -9.79 -8.75 -21.21
N ALA A 54 -9.55 -9.88 -21.85
CA ALA A 54 -9.94 -10.08 -23.25
C ALA A 54 -11.46 -10.14 -23.41
N GLU A 55 -12.15 -10.82 -22.50
CA GLU A 55 -13.61 -10.94 -22.48
C GLU A 55 -14.29 -9.58 -22.26
N LEU A 56 -13.81 -8.81 -21.26
CA LEU A 56 -14.32 -7.46 -21.03
C LEU A 56 -14.07 -6.54 -22.23
N ALA A 57 -12.87 -6.57 -22.82
CA ALA A 57 -12.55 -5.72 -23.97
C ALA A 57 -13.38 -6.07 -25.21
N ALA A 58 -13.77 -7.34 -25.37
CA ALA A 58 -14.61 -7.78 -26.49
C ALA A 58 -16.10 -7.50 -26.27
N ALA A 59 -16.56 -7.55 -25.00
CA ALA A 59 -17.98 -7.41 -24.67
C ALA A 59 -18.39 -5.94 -24.38
N ALA A 60 -17.43 -5.07 -24.01
CA ALA A 60 -17.75 -3.71 -23.59
C ALA A 60 -18.24 -2.85 -24.75
N VAL A 61 -19.39 -2.22 -24.55
CA VAL A 61 -20.02 -1.30 -25.50
C VAL A 61 -19.62 0.13 -25.16
N ASN A 62 -19.13 0.90 -26.15
CA ASN A 62 -18.88 2.33 -25.96
C ASN A 62 -20.20 3.09 -25.93
N VAL A 63 -20.47 3.81 -24.84
CA VAL A 63 -21.69 4.59 -24.65
C VAL A 63 -21.38 6.03 -24.30
N SER A 64 -22.30 6.96 -24.69
CA SER A 64 -22.24 8.34 -24.20
C SER A 64 -22.68 8.39 -22.75
N ALA A 65 -22.04 9.28 -21.99
CA ALA A 65 -22.48 9.57 -20.62
C ALA A 65 -23.84 10.29 -20.55
N ASP A 66 -24.28 10.96 -21.64
CA ASP A 66 -25.44 11.84 -21.64
C ASP A 66 -26.77 11.08 -21.56
N LYS A 67 -26.80 9.80 -21.96
CA LYS A 67 -28.02 9.00 -22.03
C LYS A 67 -27.78 7.55 -21.66
N VAL A 68 -28.62 7.04 -20.78
CA VAL A 68 -28.69 5.60 -20.50
C VAL A 68 -29.52 4.92 -21.57
N ASP A 69 -28.97 3.89 -22.20
CA ASP A 69 -29.68 3.07 -23.18
C ASP A 69 -30.04 1.71 -22.58
N ALA A 70 -31.33 1.43 -22.47
CA ALA A 70 -31.86 0.17 -21.96
C ALA A 70 -31.40 -1.07 -22.77
N ALA A 71 -31.02 -0.89 -24.04
CA ALA A 71 -30.48 -1.98 -24.87
C ALA A 71 -29.14 -2.52 -24.34
N ASN A 72 -28.47 -1.78 -23.47
CA ASN A 72 -27.20 -2.17 -22.82
C ASN A 72 -27.40 -2.73 -21.41
N GLU A 73 -28.62 -2.95 -20.99
CA GLU A 73 -28.90 -3.53 -19.67
C GLU A 73 -28.18 -4.85 -19.47
N GLY A 74 -27.48 -4.99 -18.35
CA GLY A 74 -26.69 -6.18 -18.00
C GLY A 74 -25.36 -6.34 -18.75
N LYS A 75 -25.08 -5.49 -19.77
CA LYS A 75 -23.82 -5.53 -20.54
C LYS A 75 -22.75 -4.65 -19.91
N PRO A 76 -21.46 -4.98 -20.08
CA PRO A 76 -20.40 -4.07 -19.73
C PRO A 76 -20.41 -2.87 -20.69
N VAL A 77 -20.36 -1.67 -20.14
CA VAL A 77 -20.31 -0.40 -20.90
C VAL A 77 -19.01 0.34 -20.58
N HIS A 78 -18.40 0.91 -21.63
CA HIS A 78 -17.31 1.86 -21.51
C HIS A 78 -17.90 3.26 -21.62
N VAL A 79 -17.86 3.99 -20.51
CA VAL A 79 -18.42 5.34 -20.40
C VAL A 79 -17.35 6.31 -19.89
N SER A 80 -17.24 7.46 -20.55
CA SER A 80 -16.31 8.53 -20.16
C SER A 80 -17.07 9.85 -20.09
N GLY A 81 -16.84 10.61 -19.02
CA GLY A 81 -17.47 11.90 -18.84
C GLY A 81 -16.98 12.60 -17.59
N LYS A 82 -17.53 13.76 -17.30
CA LYS A 82 -17.27 14.48 -16.06
C LYS A 82 -18.11 13.88 -14.94
N ALA A 83 -17.41 13.39 -13.90
CA ALA A 83 -18.06 13.08 -12.63
C ALA A 83 -18.38 14.40 -11.90
N ASP A 84 -19.63 14.58 -11.50
CA ASP A 84 -20.10 15.85 -10.93
C ASP A 84 -21.10 15.59 -9.77
N THR A 85 -21.31 16.60 -8.93
CA THR A 85 -22.25 16.57 -7.81
C THR A 85 -22.75 17.98 -7.51
N GLN A 86 -23.95 18.10 -6.99
CA GLN A 86 -24.49 19.35 -6.43
C GLN A 86 -24.32 19.43 -4.92
N ALA A 87 -23.85 18.35 -4.28
CA ALA A 87 -23.66 18.32 -2.84
C ALA A 87 -22.52 19.24 -2.37
N ILE A 88 -22.73 19.86 -1.24
CA ILE A 88 -21.72 20.61 -0.51
C ILE A 88 -21.27 19.74 0.67
N LEU A 89 -20.02 19.34 0.66
CA LEU A 89 -19.40 18.62 1.77
C LEU A 89 -18.88 19.61 2.80
N THR A 90 -19.19 19.38 4.07
CA THR A 90 -18.87 20.32 5.15
C THR A 90 -18.22 19.62 6.33
N ASP A 91 -17.08 20.12 6.77
CA ASP A 91 -16.52 19.88 8.08
C ASP A 91 -16.85 21.08 9.01
N ALA A 92 -17.86 20.91 9.86
CA ALA A 92 -18.31 21.98 10.77
C ALA A 92 -17.27 22.32 11.85
N VAL A 93 -16.39 21.36 12.20
CA VAL A 93 -15.36 21.58 13.24
C VAL A 93 -14.34 22.61 12.79
N PHE A 94 -13.87 22.49 11.54
CA PHE A 94 -12.85 23.34 10.96
C PHE A 94 -13.40 24.42 10.04
N GLY A 95 -14.73 24.48 9.85
CA GLY A 95 -15.38 25.48 9.01
C GLY A 95 -15.06 25.31 7.51
N VAL A 96 -14.78 24.09 7.06
CA VAL A 96 -14.49 23.77 5.66
C VAL A 96 -15.77 23.37 4.96
N SER A 97 -16.11 24.04 3.86
CA SER A 97 -17.25 23.68 3.02
C SER A 97 -16.85 23.78 1.54
N THR A 98 -17.19 22.77 0.76
CA THR A 98 -16.81 22.74 -0.65
C THR A 98 -17.77 21.87 -1.48
N ASN A 99 -18.00 22.28 -2.73
CA ASN A 99 -18.60 21.40 -3.72
C ASN A 99 -17.50 20.48 -4.27
N ALA A 100 -17.50 19.23 -3.80
CA ALA A 100 -16.51 18.24 -4.18
C ALA A 100 -17.13 16.85 -4.17
N LEU A 101 -16.54 15.92 -4.91
CA LEU A 101 -16.94 14.51 -4.91
C LEU A 101 -16.53 13.84 -3.59
N ARG A 102 -15.41 14.29 -3.01
CA ARG A 102 -14.87 13.77 -1.75
C ARG A 102 -14.08 14.85 -1.03
N LEU A 103 -14.26 14.94 0.28
CA LEU A 103 -13.49 15.79 1.19
C LEU A 103 -12.84 14.90 2.25
N MET A 104 -11.54 15.04 2.43
CA MET A 104 -10.76 14.24 3.39
C MET A 104 -10.04 15.15 4.35
N ARG A 105 -10.15 14.86 5.65
CA ARG A 105 -9.37 15.49 6.72
C ARG A 105 -8.29 14.51 7.17
N THR A 106 -7.05 14.97 7.19
CA THR A 106 -5.92 14.25 7.78
C THR A 106 -5.42 15.02 8.98
N VAL A 107 -5.24 14.33 10.09
CA VAL A 107 -4.82 14.89 11.38
C VAL A 107 -3.46 14.31 11.75
N GLU A 108 -2.50 15.18 12.08
CA GLU A 108 -1.20 14.78 12.56
C GLU A 108 -0.91 15.46 13.90
N VAL A 109 -0.28 14.73 14.80
CA VAL A 109 0.13 15.22 16.13
C VAL A 109 1.64 15.36 16.16
N TYR A 110 2.13 16.48 16.68
CA TYR A 110 3.56 16.67 16.93
C TYR A 110 3.99 15.89 18.16
N GLN A 111 4.95 15.00 18.02
CA GLN A 111 5.32 14.07 19.09
C GLN A 111 6.81 13.78 19.07
N THR A 112 7.34 13.41 20.23
CA THR A 112 8.65 12.78 20.33
C THR A 112 8.54 11.33 19.84
N VAL A 113 9.44 10.93 18.97
CA VAL A 113 9.57 9.57 18.43
C VAL A 113 10.93 9.03 18.83
N GLU A 114 10.96 7.78 19.27
CA GLU A 114 12.19 7.03 19.52
C GLU A 114 12.54 6.20 18.29
N HIS A 115 13.75 6.37 17.79
CA HIS A 115 14.33 5.55 16.73
C HIS A 115 15.46 4.71 17.33
N SER A 116 15.49 3.41 17.04
CA SER A 116 16.55 2.51 17.48
C SER A 116 17.29 1.91 16.29
N GLU A 117 18.61 2.00 16.31
CA GLU A 117 19.48 1.34 15.34
C GLU A 117 20.40 0.36 16.06
N THR A 118 20.34 -0.91 15.68
CA THR A 118 21.17 -1.96 16.27
C THR A 118 22.26 -2.38 15.28
N LYS A 119 23.52 -2.24 15.68
CA LYS A 119 24.70 -2.73 14.95
C LYS A 119 25.33 -3.88 15.68
N ARG A 120 25.69 -4.93 14.95
CA ARG A 120 26.38 -6.10 15.48
C ARG A 120 27.79 -6.17 14.91
N GLU A 121 28.78 -6.24 15.80
CA GLU A 121 30.18 -6.39 15.46
C GLU A 121 30.72 -7.67 16.09
N LYS A 122 31.29 -8.55 15.26
CA LYS A 122 31.91 -9.79 15.74
C LYS A 122 33.34 -9.51 16.17
N ARG A 123 33.66 -9.75 17.45
CA ARG A 123 35.04 -9.66 18.01
C ARG A 123 35.43 -10.98 18.64
N GLY A 124 36.19 -11.79 17.90
CA GLY A 124 36.57 -13.13 18.35
C GLY A 124 35.34 -14.01 18.63
N ASP A 125 35.26 -14.57 19.85
CA ASP A 125 34.16 -15.44 20.28
C ASP A 125 32.93 -14.68 20.76
N LYS A 126 32.95 -13.34 20.75
CA LYS A 126 31.86 -12.50 21.22
C LYS A 126 31.29 -11.64 20.09
N THR A 127 30.01 -11.41 20.13
CA THR A 127 29.34 -10.42 19.30
C THR A 127 28.95 -9.23 20.18
N ILE A 128 29.40 -8.05 19.83
CA ILE A 128 29.00 -6.80 20.47
C ILE A 128 27.79 -6.31 19.70
N GLU A 129 26.65 -6.25 20.38
CA GLU A 129 25.43 -5.63 19.89
C GLU A 129 25.36 -4.21 20.48
N ARG A 130 25.40 -3.21 19.61
CA ARG A 130 25.29 -1.81 19.99
C ARG A 130 23.98 -1.28 19.48
N THR A 131 23.07 -0.96 20.40
CA THR A 131 21.79 -0.31 20.06
C THR A 131 21.89 1.17 20.39
N THR A 132 21.69 2.01 19.38
CA THR A 132 21.66 3.47 19.53
C THR A 132 20.24 3.95 19.45
N TYR A 133 19.77 4.60 20.51
CA TYR A 133 18.44 5.23 20.58
C TYR A 133 18.59 6.73 20.29
N THR A 134 17.83 7.21 19.31
CA THR A 134 17.77 8.62 18.95
C THR A 134 16.33 9.12 19.08
N TYR A 135 16.18 10.37 19.48
CA TYR A 135 14.87 10.99 19.72
C TYR A 135 14.74 12.21 18.84
N SER A 136 13.68 12.26 18.05
CA SER A 136 13.29 13.41 17.23
C SER A 136 11.87 13.82 17.52
N ASN A 137 11.54 15.06 17.26
CA ASN A 137 10.16 15.53 17.31
C ASN A 137 9.64 15.60 15.89
N GLU A 138 8.52 14.94 15.65
CA GLU A 138 7.94 14.73 14.31
C GLU A 138 6.42 14.87 14.32
N TRP A 139 5.85 15.18 13.14
CA TRP A 139 4.42 15.10 12.91
C TRP A 139 4.04 13.67 12.58
N CYS A 140 3.17 13.07 13.38
CA CYS A 140 2.76 11.66 13.26
C CYS A 140 1.25 11.58 13.04
N ASP A 141 0.84 10.66 12.16
CA ASP A 141 -0.56 10.32 11.89
C ASP A 141 -1.20 9.48 13.01
N LYS A 142 -0.38 8.93 13.91
CA LYS A 142 -0.81 8.09 15.03
C LYS A 142 -0.15 8.53 16.34
N PRO A 143 -0.86 8.38 17.45
CA PRO A 143 -0.29 8.64 18.77
C PRO A 143 0.89 7.69 19.04
N VAL A 144 1.99 8.25 19.53
CA VAL A 144 3.18 7.53 19.98
C VAL A 144 3.16 7.46 21.50
N ASP A 145 3.10 6.24 22.04
CA ASP A 145 3.19 5.99 23.47
C ASP A 145 4.64 6.11 23.95
N SER A 146 4.96 7.22 24.58
CA SER A 146 6.29 7.48 25.11
C SER A 146 6.59 6.73 26.41
N SER A 147 5.62 6.09 27.08
CA SER A 147 5.83 5.35 28.33
C SER A 147 6.81 4.18 28.19
N ASN A 148 6.95 3.68 26.95
CA ASN A 148 7.83 2.56 26.60
C ASN A 148 9.19 3.01 26.07
N PHE A 149 9.52 4.30 26.07
CA PHE A 149 10.81 4.78 25.60
C PHE A 149 11.96 4.24 26.45
N HIS A 150 13.07 3.95 25.82
CA HIS A 150 14.25 3.39 26.49
C HIS A 150 14.79 4.35 27.54
N GLU A 151 14.89 5.65 27.21
CA GLU A 151 15.35 6.68 28.13
C GLU A 151 14.22 7.10 29.11
N GLU A 152 14.37 6.76 30.38
CA GLU A 152 13.35 6.93 31.43
C GLU A 152 12.81 8.37 31.54
N LYS A 153 13.71 9.38 31.45
CA LYS A 153 13.32 10.80 31.48
C LYS A 153 12.47 11.24 30.29
N ARG A 154 12.37 10.43 29.23
CA ARG A 154 11.56 10.71 28.04
C ARG A 154 10.23 9.95 28.02
N ARG A 155 9.97 9.12 29.02
CA ARG A 155 8.71 8.37 29.11
C ARG A 155 7.46 9.26 29.31
N THR A 156 7.67 10.51 29.64
CA THR A 156 6.62 11.54 29.74
C THR A 156 6.72 12.61 28.65
N ALA A 157 7.50 12.35 27.57
CA ALA A 157 7.73 13.33 26.52
C ALA A 157 6.47 13.68 25.72
N ASN A 158 5.59 12.70 25.54
CA ASN A 158 4.31 12.92 24.86
C ASN A 158 3.19 13.01 25.88
N PRO A 159 2.22 13.91 25.70
CA PRO A 159 1.04 13.92 26.54
C PRO A 159 0.25 12.62 26.36
N PRO A 160 -0.56 12.21 27.37
CA PRO A 160 -1.41 11.03 27.25
C PRO A 160 -2.23 11.08 25.96
N ALA A 161 -2.29 9.95 25.27
CA ALA A 161 -2.68 9.78 23.87
C ALA A 161 -4.16 10.06 23.58
N ALA A 162 -4.64 11.26 23.81
CA ALA A 162 -5.92 11.71 23.26
C ALA A 162 -5.65 12.62 22.06
N MET A 163 -5.80 12.08 20.84
CA MET A 163 -5.92 12.94 19.66
C MET A 163 -7.24 13.71 19.79
N PRO A 164 -7.21 15.05 19.88
CA PRO A 164 -8.44 15.84 20.03
C PRO A 164 -9.31 15.83 18.78
N PHE A 165 -8.73 15.43 17.64
CA PHE A 165 -9.39 15.31 16.35
C PHE A 165 -8.99 14.01 15.68
N PHE A 166 -9.84 13.51 14.78
CA PHE A 166 -9.61 12.29 14.01
C PHE A 166 -9.63 12.60 12.52
N ASP A 167 -9.02 11.71 11.75
CA ASP A 167 -9.21 11.67 10.30
C ASP A 167 -10.70 11.53 9.98
N ALA A 168 -11.12 12.15 8.88
CA ALA A 168 -12.50 12.05 8.43
C ALA A 168 -12.56 12.04 6.90
N ASP A 169 -13.62 11.43 6.37
CA ASP A 169 -13.80 11.19 4.94
C ASP A 169 -15.28 11.39 4.60
N TRP A 170 -15.58 12.44 3.85
CA TRP A 170 -16.94 12.76 3.39
C TRP A 170 -17.02 12.51 1.90
N ILE A 171 -18.03 11.78 1.48
CA ILE A 171 -18.30 11.46 0.07
C ILE A 171 -19.66 12.02 -0.31
N ALA A 172 -19.73 12.67 -1.44
CA ALA A 172 -20.99 13.19 -1.96
C ALA A 172 -21.95 12.03 -2.27
N PRO A 173 -23.22 12.12 -1.84
CA PRO A 173 -24.18 11.01 -1.99
C PRO A 173 -24.75 10.90 -3.40
N ASP A 174 -24.76 11.97 -4.18
CA ASP A 174 -25.42 12.13 -5.45
C ASP A 174 -24.45 12.40 -6.61
N VAL A 175 -23.36 11.65 -6.63
CA VAL A 175 -22.36 11.79 -7.71
C VAL A 175 -22.91 11.15 -8.98
N THR A 176 -22.83 11.90 -10.08
CA THR A 176 -23.26 11.45 -11.40
C THR A 176 -22.14 11.51 -12.43
N LEU A 177 -22.22 10.66 -13.42
CA LEU A 177 -21.44 10.70 -14.66
C LEU A 177 -22.43 10.88 -15.82
N GLY A 178 -22.81 12.12 -16.08
CA GLY A 178 -23.92 12.42 -16.98
C GLY A 178 -25.23 11.82 -16.47
N ALA A 179 -25.82 10.90 -17.22
CA ALA A 179 -27.06 10.20 -16.85
C ALA A 179 -26.83 8.99 -15.91
N PHE A 180 -25.58 8.60 -15.68
CA PHE A 180 -25.24 7.48 -14.80
C PHE A 180 -25.01 7.96 -13.36
N THR A 181 -25.52 7.19 -12.39
CA THR A 181 -25.29 7.43 -10.96
C THR A 181 -24.06 6.64 -10.49
N LEU A 182 -23.16 7.30 -9.77
CA LEU A 182 -21.95 6.72 -9.22
C LEU A 182 -22.12 6.47 -7.72
N SER A 183 -21.82 5.27 -7.28
CA SER A 183 -21.82 4.92 -5.85
C SER A 183 -20.54 5.41 -5.14
N GLU A 184 -20.56 5.38 -3.81
CA GLU A 184 -19.39 5.66 -2.96
C GLU A 184 -18.14 4.87 -3.38
N ARG A 185 -18.30 3.62 -3.82
CA ARG A 185 -17.22 2.76 -4.33
C ARG A 185 -16.49 3.40 -5.51
N HIS A 186 -17.23 4.03 -6.41
CA HIS A 186 -16.66 4.71 -7.59
C HIS A 186 -15.86 5.94 -7.16
N VAL A 187 -16.43 6.76 -6.28
CA VAL A 187 -15.77 7.99 -5.79
C VAL A 187 -14.48 7.66 -5.03
N LYS A 188 -14.47 6.61 -4.22
CA LYS A 188 -13.25 6.15 -3.50
C LYS A 188 -12.11 5.72 -4.42
N ARG A 189 -12.41 5.31 -5.66
CA ARG A 189 -11.42 4.94 -6.68
C ARG A 189 -10.78 6.13 -7.37
N MET A 190 -11.43 7.30 -7.35
CA MET A 190 -10.92 8.52 -7.98
C MET A 190 -9.67 8.99 -7.24
N GLY A 191 -8.56 9.11 -7.97
CA GLY A 191 -7.23 9.34 -7.40
C GLY A 191 -6.76 10.79 -7.49
N GLU A 192 -7.45 11.66 -8.22
CA GLU A 192 -7.06 13.06 -8.43
C GLU A 192 -7.31 13.92 -7.18
N LYS A 193 -6.55 13.64 -6.12
CA LYS A 193 -6.61 14.39 -4.87
C LYS A 193 -5.83 15.69 -5.00
N ARG A 194 -6.42 16.77 -4.51
CA ARG A 194 -5.77 18.08 -4.41
C ARG A 194 -5.92 18.62 -3.00
N GLN A 195 -4.90 19.30 -2.51
CA GLN A 195 -5.02 20.01 -1.24
C GLN A 195 -6.11 21.08 -1.35
N PHE A 196 -6.97 21.15 -0.33
CA PHE A 196 -8.01 22.17 -0.28
C PHE A 196 -7.37 23.56 -0.19
N ALA A 197 -7.74 24.45 -1.09
CA ALA A 197 -7.27 25.82 -1.10
C ALA A 197 -8.17 26.69 -0.19
N PHE A 198 -7.65 27.06 0.96
CA PHE A 198 -8.32 28.00 1.83
C PHE A 198 -8.27 29.44 1.25
N PRO A 199 -9.29 30.28 1.52
CA PRO A 199 -9.20 31.70 1.25
C PRO A 199 -7.98 32.34 1.94
N VAL A 200 -7.44 33.41 1.34
CA VAL A 200 -6.22 34.08 1.85
C VAL A 200 -6.42 34.63 3.27
N ASP A 201 -7.62 35.04 3.58
CA ASP A 201 -8.05 35.63 4.89
C ASP A 201 -8.69 34.57 5.81
N PHE A 202 -8.56 33.28 5.49
CA PHE A 202 -9.15 32.21 6.28
C PHE A 202 -8.65 32.25 7.73
N LYS A 203 -9.61 32.24 8.66
CA LYS A 203 -9.35 32.09 10.08
C LYS A 203 -10.06 30.87 10.61
N PRO A 204 -9.36 29.98 11.33
CA PRO A 204 -10.00 28.83 11.97
C PRO A 204 -11.16 29.28 12.86
N PRO A 205 -12.28 28.53 12.90
CA PRO A 205 -13.46 28.90 13.68
C PRO A 205 -13.22 28.73 15.17
N ALA A 206 -14.14 29.24 15.99
CA ALA A 206 -14.08 29.16 17.47
C ALA A 206 -14.10 27.73 18.02
N THR A 207 -14.59 26.77 17.24
CA THR A 207 -14.52 25.33 17.53
C THR A 207 -13.10 24.80 17.59
N VAL A 208 -12.12 25.58 17.08
CA VAL A 208 -10.68 25.23 17.06
C VAL A 208 -9.92 26.37 17.79
N PRO A 209 -9.96 26.41 19.14
CA PRO A 209 -9.39 27.50 19.91
C PRO A 209 -7.88 27.65 19.70
N GLY A 210 -7.41 28.88 19.44
CA GLY A 210 -5.99 29.15 19.19
C GLY A 210 -5.48 28.63 17.84
N GLY A 211 -6.36 28.13 16.97
CA GLY A 211 -6.02 27.64 15.64
C GLY A 211 -5.33 28.70 14.78
N GLN A 212 -4.29 28.31 14.06
CA GLN A 212 -3.51 29.16 13.14
C GLN A 212 -3.47 28.48 11.77
N TYR A 213 -3.83 29.19 10.70
CA TYR A 213 -3.71 28.68 9.35
C TYR A 213 -2.41 29.15 8.72
N GLN A 214 -1.62 28.22 8.20
CA GLN A 214 -0.42 28.51 7.42
C GLN A 214 -0.06 27.35 6.49
N ASN A 215 0.36 27.68 5.27
CA ASN A 215 0.88 26.70 4.28
C ASN A 215 -0.04 25.50 4.04
N GLY A 216 -1.35 25.72 4.01
CA GLY A 216 -2.33 24.66 3.76
C GLY A 216 -2.67 23.77 4.95
N TYR A 217 -2.13 24.08 6.14
CA TYR A 217 -2.45 23.38 7.38
C TYR A 217 -3.13 24.32 8.39
N ILE A 218 -4.04 23.77 9.17
CA ILE A 218 -4.57 24.41 10.37
C ILE A 218 -3.81 23.81 11.55
N TYR A 219 -3.05 24.63 12.25
CA TYR A 219 -2.28 24.27 13.44
C TYR A 219 -3.09 24.57 14.68
N VAL A 220 -3.22 23.59 15.57
CA VAL A 220 -4.00 23.71 16.82
C VAL A 220 -3.07 23.48 18.01
N PRO A 221 -2.94 24.46 18.92
CA PRO A 221 -2.07 24.31 20.09
C PRO A 221 -2.63 23.26 21.05
N PHE A 222 -1.73 22.44 21.61
CA PHE A 222 -2.08 21.57 22.72
C PHE A 222 -2.36 22.42 23.95
N THR A 223 -3.58 22.28 24.50
CA THR A 223 -3.97 22.91 25.75
C THR A 223 -4.16 21.83 26.80
N THR A 224 -3.56 22.01 27.97
CA THR A 224 -3.69 21.06 29.10
C THR A 224 -5.09 21.06 29.74
N THR A 225 -5.95 21.96 29.31
CA THR A 225 -7.36 21.99 29.74
C THR A 225 -8.11 20.90 28.96
N PRO A 226 -8.83 19.97 29.63
CA PRO A 226 -9.62 18.97 28.93
C PRO A 226 -10.66 19.68 28.06
N SER A 227 -10.42 19.74 26.76
CA SER A 227 -11.46 20.08 25.80
C SER A 227 -12.50 18.98 25.83
N ALA A 228 -13.76 19.35 25.61
CA ALA A 228 -14.89 18.42 25.54
C ALA A 228 -14.55 17.13 24.75
N ALA A 229 -15.23 16.05 25.11
CA ALA A 229 -15.05 14.71 24.54
C ALA A 229 -14.74 14.71 23.03
N PRO A 230 -13.90 13.76 22.55
CA PRO A 230 -13.54 13.67 21.12
C PRO A 230 -14.78 13.76 20.27
N VAL A 231 -14.82 14.73 19.35
CA VAL A 231 -15.93 14.85 18.39
C VAL A 231 -15.85 13.65 17.46
N PRO A 232 -16.81 12.72 17.50
CA PRO A 232 -16.82 11.57 16.62
C PRO A 232 -16.81 12.01 15.16
N ALA A 233 -16.22 11.22 14.28
CA ALA A 233 -16.31 11.45 12.84
C ALA A 233 -17.80 11.51 12.45
N PRO A 234 -18.29 12.62 11.88
CA PRO A 234 -19.71 12.71 11.56
C PRO A 234 -20.05 11.71 10.45
N ALA A 235 -21.17 11.03 10.64
CA ALA A 235 -21.85 10.38 9.53
C ALA A 235 -22.12 11.43 8.44
N SER A 236 -21.93 11.07 7.18
CA SER A 236 -22.10 11.94 5.99
C SER A 236 -23.30 12.87 6.14
N SER A 237 -23.07 14.13 6.43
CA SER A 237 -24.15 15.12 6.53
C SER A 237 -24.10 16.02 5.30
N VAL A 238 -25.09 15.86 4.43
CA VAL A 238 -25.40 16.82 3.36
C VAL A 238 -26.15 17.97 4.00
N VAL A 239 -25.55 19.15 4.00
CA VAL A 239 -26.19 20.36 4.54
C VAL A 239 -26.79 21.16 3.38
N SER A 240 -28.10 21.41 3.44
CA SER A 240 -28.79 22.30 2.51
C SER A 240 -28.25 23.74 2.60
N PRO A 241 -28.26 24.52 1.51
CA PRO A 241 -27.69 25.88 1.42
C PRO A 241 -28.22 26.88 2.47
N LEU A 242 -29.38 26.63 3.02
CA LEU A 242 -30.02 27.45 4.06
C LEU A 242 -29.28 27.46 5.42
N LEU A 243 -28.52 26.38 5.72
CA LEU A 243 -27.77 26.31 6.98
C LEU A 243 -26.44 27.08 6.92
N ALA A 244 -25.86 27.27 5.72
CA ALA A 244 -24.65 28.06 5.55
C ALA A 244 -24.83 29.55 5.92
N ALA A 245 -26.05 30.08 5.75
CA ALA A 245 -26.38 31.46 6.12
C ALA A 245 -26.52 31.67 7.63
N ALA A 246 -26.91 30.64 8.38
CA ALA A 246 -27.04 30.72 9.85
C ALA A 246 -25.68 30.72 10.57
N GLN A 247 -24.64 30.16 9.94
CA GLN A 247 -23.30 30.10 10.52
C GLN A 247 -22.51 31.41 10.44
N ALA A 248 -22.90 32.36 9.57
CA ALA A 248 -22.30 33.68 9.49
C ALA A 248 -22.60 34.54 10.74
N ALA A 249 -23.64 34.22 11.51
CA ALA A 249 -24.03 35.01 12.72
C ALA A 249 -23.23 34.62 13.97
N THR A 250 -22.47 33.51 13.98
CA THR A 250 -21.69 33.04 15.13
C THR A 250 -20.26 33.60 15.20
N ASN A 251 -19.84 34.38 14.20
CA ASN A 251 -18.46 34.87 14.08
C ASN A 251 -18.03 35.90 15.15
N VAL A 252 -18.94 36.52 15.86
CA VAL A 252 -18.61 37.49 16.92
C VAL A 252 -18.09 36.80 18.18
N SER A 253 -18.59 35.59 18.51
CA SER A 253 -18.12 34.79 19.63
C SER A 253 -16.73 34.18 19.38
N ALA A 254 -16.36 33.97 18.09
CA ALA A 254 -15.09 33.42 17.69
C ALA A 254 -13.88 34.32 18.01
N ALA A 255 -14.03 35.63 17.83
CA ALA A 255 -12.96 36.58 18.11
C ALA A 255 -12.60 36.63 19.60
N VAL A 256 -13.60 36.52 20.49
CA VAL A 256 -13.40 36.50 21.93
C VAL A 256 -12.75 35.20 22.41
N ALA A 257 -13.16 34.06 21.83
CA ALA A 257 -12.58 32.74 22.15
C ALA A 257 -11.13 32.65 21.67
N ASN A 258 -10.81 33.15 20.48
CA ASN A 258 -9.43 33.19 19.96
C ASN A 258 -8.51 34.10 20.76
N ALA A 259 -9.02 35.29 21.26
CA ALA A 259 -8.25 36.15 22.14
C ALA A 259 -7.95 35.49 23.50
N ALA A 260 -8.93 34.76 24.06
CA ALA A 260 -8.74 33.98 25.28
C ALA A 260 -7.75 32.82 25.10
N ALA A 261 -7.82 32.09 23.98
CA ALA A 261 -6.90 30.99 23.66
C ALA A 261 -5.47 31.46 23.42
N THR A 262 -5.29 32.65 22.77
CA THR A 262 -3.98 33.28 22.60
C THR A 262 -3.38 33.71 23.93
N ALA A 263 -4.20 34.17 24.86
CA ALA A 263 -3.76 34.50 26.22
C ALA A 263 -3.34 33.26 27.03
N ILE A 264 -4.05 32.14 26.87
CA ILE A 264 -3.73 30.86 27.52
C ILE A 264 -2.42 30.23 26.96
N THR A 265 -2.14 30.36 25.68
CA THR A 265 -0.91 29.82 25.03
C THR A 265 0.31 30.72 25.20
N GLY A 266 0.20 31.89 25.91
CA GLY A 266 1.31 32.81 26.06
C GLY A 266 1.84 33.41 24.77
N GLY A 267 1.01 33.45 23.70
CA GLY A 267 1.40 33.98 22.40
C GLY A 267 2.33 33.03 21.56
N ARG A 268 2.50 31.77 21.99
CA ARG A 268 3.33 30.79 21.28
C ARG A 268 2.75 30.52 19.90
N SER A 269 3.61 30.57 18.88
CA SER A 269 3.25 30.13 17.54
C SER A 269 3.49 28.63 17.42
N VAL A 270 2.42 27.86 17.19
CA VAL A 270 2.49 26.40 16.92
C VAL A 270 3.22 26.12 15.61
N VAL A 271 3.19 27.07 14.69
CA VAL A 271 3.81 26.90 13.36
C VAL A 271 5.34 26.94 13.43
N THR A 272 5.89 27.88 14.22
CA THR A 272 7.37 28.09 14.27
C THR A 272 8.04 27.36 15.42
N ALA A 273 7.28 27.05 16.48
CA ALA A 273 7.77 26.36 17.67
C ALA A 273 6.75 25.35 18.20
N PRO A 274 6.50 24.26 17.46
CA PRO A 274 5.59 23.22 17.91
C PRO A 274 6.12 22.49 19.14
N VAL A 275 5.24 22.05 20.00
CA VAL A 275 5.57 21.20 21.16
C VAL A 275 4.77 19.89 21.09
N PRO A 276 5.26 18.82 21.75
CA PRO A 276 4.52 17.57 21.80
C PRO A 276 3.08 17.75 22.27
N GLY A 277 2.13 17.21 21.49
CA GLY A 277 0.70 17.37 21.68
C GLY A 277 0.05 18.39 20.74
N ASP A 278 0.79 19.30 20.13
CA ASP A 278 0.24 20.18 19.10
C ASP A 278 -0.27 19.38 17.91
N VAL A 279 -1.33 19.85 17.29
CA VAL A 279 -1.98 19.17 16.16
C VAL A 279 -1.90 20.04 14.91
N ARG A 280 -1.72 19.41 13.76
CA ARG A 280 -1.97 20.06 12.47
C ARG A 280 -2.97 19.25 11.65
N VAL A 281 -3.81 19.96 10.93
CA VAL A 281 -4.88 19.37 10.13
C VAL A 281 -4.76 19.85 8.69
N ARG A 282 -4.84 18.90 7.76
CA ARG A 282 -4.87 19.16 6.32
C ARG A 282 -6.17 18.64 5.72
N PHE A 283 -6.64 19.36 4.74
CA PHE A 283 -7.78 18.93 3.93
C PHE A 283 -7.33 18.64 2.50
N ASP A 284 -7.76 17.49 1.99
CA ASP A 284 -7.63 17.11 0.60
C ASP A 284 -9.02 16.92 -0.01
N VAL A 285 -9.18 17.28 -1.28
CA VAL A 285 -10.45 17.19 -2.00
C VAL A 285 -10.29 16.46 -3.33
N VAL A 286 -11.34 15.75 -3.72
CA VAL A 286 -11.51 15.28 -5.09
C VAL A 286 -12.59 16.15 -5.73
N LEU A 287 -12.18 17.04 -6.60
CA LEU A 287 -13.10 17.94 -7.32
C LEU A 287 -13.75 17.22 -8.50
N PRO A 288 -14.88 17.72 -9.01
CA PRO A 288 -15.46 17.26 -10.27
C PRO A 288 -14.45 17.27 -11.40
N HIS A 289 -14.22 16.10 -12.02
CA HIS A 289 -13.25 15.92 -13.10
C HIS A 289 -13.68 14.81 -14.05
N ASP A 290 -13.02 14.71 -15.22
CA ASP A 290 -13.29 13.65 -16.17
C ASP A 290 -12.81 12.29 -15.63
N VAL A 291 -13.63 11.27 -15.80
CA VAL A 291 -13.35 9.88 -15.44
C VAL A 291 -13.82 8.93 -16.52
N THR A 292 -13.29 7.72 -16.50
CA THR A 292 -13.71 6.61 -17.37
C THR A 292 -13.98 5.38 -16.53
N PHE A 293 -15.13 4.75 -16.77
CA PHE A 293 -15.50 3.46 -16.18
C PHE A 293 -15.76 2.41 -17.27
N VAL A 294 -15.41 1.17 -16.98
CA VAL A 294 -15.80 -0.01 -17.77
C VAL A 294 -16.44 -1.00 -16.80
N GLU A 295 -17.73 -0.89 -16.65
CA GLU A 295 -18.51 -1.64 -15.68
C GLU A 295 -19.87 -2.09 -16.29
N ARG A 296 -20.59 -2.97 -15.63
CA ARG A 296 -21.90 -3.46 -16.09
C ARG A 296 -22.98 -2.40 -15.82
N GLN A 297 -23.82 -2.14 -16.81
CA GLN A 297 -24.98 -1.28 -16.64
C GLN A 297 -26.08 -2.01 -15.90
N GLU A 298 -26.63 -1.41 -14.84
CA GLU A 298 -27.87 -1.79 -14.16
C GLU A 298 -28.77 -0.56 -14.01
N GLY A 299 -29.75 -0.41 -14.89
CA GLY A 299 -30.53 0.82 -15.00
C GLY A 299 -29.62 2.00 -15.32
N ASN A 300 -29.65 3.01 -14.45
CA ASN A 300 -28.74 4.16 -14.52
C ASN A 300 -27.49 4.02 -13.65
N SER A 301 -27.26 2.86 -13.04
CA SER A 301 -26.12 2.60 -12.17
C SER A 301 -25.05 1.79 -12.89
N LEU A 302 -23.81 1.96 -12.45
CA LEU A 302 -22.69 1.13 -12.86
C LEU A 302 -22.36 0.17 -11.73
N VAL A 303 -22.26 -1.12 -12.06
CA VAL A 303 -21.89 -2.17 -11.11
C VAL A 303 -20.70 -2.95 -11.61
N GLN A 304 -19.99 -3.56 -10.68
CA GLN A 304 -18.80 -4.34 -11.00
C GLN A 304 -19.14 -5.47 -11.99
N TRP A 305 -18.37 -5.52 -13.06
CA TRP A 305 -18.46 -6.61 -14.03
C TRP A 305 -17.56 -7.77 -13.62
N VAL A 306 -18.03 -8.99 -13.85
CA VAL A 306 -17.27 -10.23 -13.71
C VAL A 306 -17.33 -11.02 -15.03
N ASP A 307 -16.28 -11.75 -15.34
CA ASP A 307 -16.24 -12.59 -16.53
C ASP A 307 -17.16 -13.83 -16.40
N SER A 308 -17.28 -14.60 -17.48
CA SER A 308 -18.09 -15.81 -17.54
C SER A 308 -17.71 -16.90 -16.50
N ARG A 309 -16.54 -16.74 -15.85
CA ARG A 309 -16.00 -17.63 -14.81
C ARG A 309 -16.09 -17.03 -13.40
N GLY A 310 -16.68 -15.83 -13.26
CA GLY A 310 -16.78 -15.10 -12.00
C GLY A 310 -15.53 -14.34 -11.57
N ASN A 311 -14.53 -14.15 -12.47
CA ASN A 311 -13.34 -13.38 -12.13
C ASN A 311 -13.53 -11.89 -12.42
N GLU A 312 -12.96 -11.07 -11.56
CA GLU A 312 -12.91 -9.63 -11.72
C GLU A 312 -11.71 -9.23 -12.60
N PRO A 313 -11.91 -8.33 -13.59
CA PRO A 313 -10.80 -7.75 -14.31
C PRO A 313 -9.99 -6.81 -13.38
N PRO A 314 -8.71 -6.54 -13.73
CA PRO A 314 -7.88 -5.62 -12.94
C PRO A 314 -8.49 -4.22 -12.85
N SER A 315 -8.43 -3.61 -11.67
CA SER A 315 -9.03 -2.29 -11.39
C SER A 315 -8.56 -1.18 -12.35
N ASN A 316 -7.33 -1.25 -12.86
CA ASN A 316 -6.77 -0.31 -13.83
C ASN A 316 -7.30 -0.50 -15.27
N MET A 317 -8.12 -1.51 -15.51
CA MET A 317 -8.88 -1.69 -16.74
C MET A 317 -10.32 -1.18 -16.59
N THR A 318 -10.88 -1.26 -15.39
CA THR A 318 -12.28 -0.89 -15.15
C THR A 318 -12.46 0.57 -14.75
N PHE A 319 -11.38 1.28 -14.46
CA PHE A 319 -11.41 2.69 -14.06
C PHE A 319 -10.12 3.42 -14.46
N SER A 320 -10.29 4.71 -14.81
CA SER A 320 -9.19 5.68 -14.95
C SER A 320 -9.68 7.08 -14.64
N ASP A 321 -8.89 7.89 -13.98
CA ASP A 321 -9.03 9.32 -14.02
C ASP A 321 -8.76 9.81 -15.47
N GLY A 322 -9.54 10.78 -15.93
CA GLY A 322 -9.52 11.29 -17.30
C GLY A 322 -10.29 10.45 -18.32
N ARG A 323 -10.43 10.99 -19.54
CA ARG A 323 -11.06 10.29 -20.66
C ARG A 323 -10.06 9.39 -21.36
N VAL A 324 -10.25 8.08 -21.24
CA VAL A 324 -9.33 7.06 -21.74
C VAL A 324 -10.09 6.04 -22.58
N SER A 325 -9.60 5.70 -23.76
CA SER A 325 -10.22 4.71 -24.62
C SER A 325 -10.12 3.29 -24.04
N LEU A 326 -11.08 2.44 -24.42
CA LEU A 326 -11.13 1.04 -24.00
C LEU A 326 -9.84 0.27 -24.35
N ASP A 327 -9.27 0.53 -25.53
CA ASP A 327 -8.04 -0.15 -25.97
C ASP A 327 -6.84 0.20 -25.07
N VAL A 328 -6.73 1.46 -24.64
CA VAL A 328 -5.66 1.89 -23.71
C VAL A 328 -5.87 1.26 -22.34
N LEU A 329 -7.10 1.17 -21.84
CA LEU A 329 -7.40 0.51 -20.58
C LEU A 329 -7.07 -0.99 -20.65
N ALA A 330 -7.45 -1.67 -21.73
CA ALA A 330 -7.11 -3.07 -21.96
C ALA A 330 -5.58 -3.30 -22.03
N ALA A 331 -4.85 -2.40 -22.71
CA ALA A 331 -3.39 -2.44 -22.77
C ALA A 331 -2.75 -2.27 -21.38
N ARG A 332 -3.25 -1.32 -20.57
CA ARG A 332 -2.81 -1.13 -19.18
C ARG A 332 -3.08 -2.37 -18.31
N GLY A 333 -4.26 -2.98 -18.44
CA GLY A 333 -4.61 -4.22 -17.76
C GLY A 333 -3.65 -5.37 -18.11
N LYS A 334 -3.39 -5.58 -19.40
CA LYS A 334 -2.42 -6.57 -19.89
C LYS A 334 -1.00 -6.33 -19.38
N SER A 335 -0.53 -5.08 -19.42
CA SER A 335 0.80 -4.70 -18.94
C SER A 335 0.96 -4.97 -17.43
N ARG A 336 -0.02 -4.56 -16.62
CA ARG A 336 -0.03 -4.81 -15.18
C ARG A 336 -0.05 -6.31 -14.86
N ASN A 337 -0.87 -7.09 -15.57
CA ASN A 337 -0.91 -8.54 -15.41
C ASN A 337 0.46 -9.16 -15.72
N LYS A 338 1.10 -8.75 -16.81
CA LYS A 338 2.45 -9.21 -17.20
C LYS A 338 3.48 -8.84 -16.12
N MET A 339 3.50 -7.61 -15.67
CA MET A 339 4.42 -7.14 -14.63
C MET A 339 4.25 -7.94 -13.32
N LEU A 340 3.01 -8.11 -12.85
CA LEU A 340 2.72 -8.86 -11.63
C LEU A 340 3.11 -10.34 -11.78
N THR A 341 2.90 -10.94 -12.95
CA THR A 341 3.31 -12.32 -13.23
C THR A 341 4.81 -12.50 -13.09
N TRP A 342 5.61 -11.58 -13.66
CA TRP A 342 7.06 -11.63 -13.53
C TRP A 342 7.55 -11.37 -12.10
N LEU A 343 6.91 -10.42 -11.40
CA LEU A 343 7.22 -10.17 -9.99
C LEU A 343 6.98 -11.41 -9.13
N LEU A 344 5.83 -12.07 -9.30
CA LEU A 344 5.50 -13.27 -8.53
C LEU A 344 6.35 -14.48 -8.93
N ARG A 345 6.82 -14.58 -10.18
CA ARG A 345 7.84 -15.57 -10.58
C ARG A 345 9.15 -15.36 -9.83
N LEU A 346 9.59 -14.09 -9.73
CA LEU A 346 10.79 -13.74 -8.96
C LEU A 346 10.61 -14.07 -7.47
N VAL A 347 9.46 -13.72 -6.88
CA VAL A 347 9.15 -14.04 -5.47
C VAL A 347 9.16 -15.55 -5.26
N GLY A 348 8.50 -16.34 -6.10
CA GLY A 348 8.50 -17.79 -5.99
C GLY A 348 9.91 -18.39 -6.10
N LEU A 349 10.72 -17.90 -7.04
CA LEU A 349 12.13 -18.29 -7.17
C LEU A 349 12.94 -17.96 -5.93
N LEU A 350 12.78 -16.77 -5.36
CA LEU A 350 13.49 -16.34 -4.14
C LEU A 350 13.07 -17.17 -2.94
N VAL A 351 11.78 -17.48 -2.79
CA VAL A 351 11.27 -18.35 -1.72
C VAL A 351 11.92 -19.74 -1.81
N MET A 352 11.99 -20.32 -3.02
CA MET A 352 12.69 -21.59 -3.25
C MET A 352 14.18 -21.49 -2.94
N TYR A 353 14.83 -20.42 -3.40
CA TYR A 353 16.26 -20.18 -3.18
C TYR A 353 16.61 -20.08 -1.70
N PHE A 354 15.92 -19.21 -0.95
CA PHE A 354 16.16 -19.07 0.48
C PHE A 354 15.76 -20.31 1.28
N GLY A 355 14.72 -21.01 0.84
CA GLY A 355 14.33 -22.30 1.39
C GLY A 355 15.47 -23.31 1.24
N LEU A 356 15.99 -23.50 0.03
CA LEU A 356 17.06 -24.46 -0.23
C LEU A 356 18.37 -24.06 0.42
N LYS A 357 18.68 -22.74 0.46
CA LYS A 357 19.85 -22.24 1.18
C LYS A 357 19.79 -22.58 2.68
N LYS A 358 18.61 -22.47 3.31
CA LYS A 358 18.42 -22.92 4.71
C LYS A 358 18.57 -24.43 4.87
N VAL A 359 18.13 -25.22 3.91
CA VAL A 359 18.34 -26.70 3.90
C VAL A 359 19.83 -27.02 3.83
N LEU A 360 20.61 -26.28 3.07
CA LEU A 360 22.06 -26.45 2.97
C LEU A 360 22.85 -25.81 4.13
N GLY A 361 22.19 -25.06 5.02
CA GLY A 361 22.81 -24.36 6.15
C GLY A 361 23.68 -25.22 7.07
N PRO A 362 23.34 -26.47 7.40
CA PRO A 362 24.25 -27.35 8.16
C PRO A 362 25.59 -27.59 7.47
N LEU A 363 25.66 -27.64 6.13
CA LEU A 363 26.92 -27.75 5.39
C LEU A 363 27.80 -26.53 5.60
N ASP A 364 27.23 -25.32 5.52
CA ASP A 364 27.96 -24.07 5.79
C ASP A 364 28.52 -24.07 7.23
N THR A 365 27.71 -24.52 8.22
CA THR A 365 28.13 -24.59 9.65
C THR A 365 29.21 -25.62 9.92
N LEU A 366 29.19 -26.77 9.22
CA LEU A 366 30.23 -27.79 9.35
C LEU A 366 31.58 -27.31 8.88
N VAL A 367 31.61 -26.45 7.87
CA VAL A 367 32.84 -25.93 7.24
C VAL A 367 33.38 -24.69 7.95
N ASP A 368 32.56 -23.99 8.75
CA ASP A 368 33.02 -22.89 9.59
C ASP A 368 34.15 -23.33 10.57
N ALA A 369 34.30 -24.63 10.83
CA ALA A 369 35.41 -25.19 11.59
C ALA A 369 36.75 -25.15 10.85
N ILE A 370 36.75 -24.91 9.50
CA ILE A 370 37.97 -24.88 8.67
C ILE A 370 38.01 -23.52 7.94
N PRO A 371 38.74 -22.51 8.45
CA PRO A 371 38.67 -21.13 7.96
C PRO A 371 39.01 -20.92 6.48
N ILE A 372 39.89 -21.78 5.93
CA ILE A 372 40.35 -21.68 4.53
C ILE A 372 39.25 -22.11 3.53
N LEU A 373 38.31 -23.01 3.93
CA LEU A 373 37.29 -23.56 3.06
C LEU A 373 35.97 -22.79 3.14
N ASN A 374 35.76 -21.99 4.18
CA ASN A 374 34.50 -21.34 4.48
C ASN A 374 33.98 -20.47 3.30
N GLY A 375 34.82 -19.61 2.72
CA GLY A 375 34.41 -18.74 1.61
C GLY A 375 34.06 -19.49 0.32
N ILE A 376 34.76 -20.58 0.02
CA ILE A 376 34.56 -21.36 -1.20
C ILE A 376 33.26 -22.19 -1.12
N ILE A 377 32.98 -22.79 0.04
CA ILE A 377 31.81 -23.64 0.22
C ILE A 377 30.54 -22.78 0.38
N ALA A 378 30.59 -21.67 1.12
CA ALA A 378 29.45 -20.75 1.21
C ALA A 378 29.07 -20.16 -0.16
N MET A 379 30.03 -19.90 -1.04
CA MET A 379 29.77 -19.52 -2.44
C MET A 379 29.20 -20.70 -3.24
N GLY A 380 29.73 -21.93 -3.03
CA GLY A 380 29.27 -23.15 -3.68
C GLY A 380 27.83 -23.51 -3.30
N THR A 381 27.48 -23.50 -2.02
CA THR A 381 26.10 -23.77 -1.54
C THR A 381 25.09 -22.77 -2.08
N SER A 382 25.45 -21.49 -2.13
CA SER A 382 24.61 -20.43 -2.70
C SER A 382 24.40 -20.64 -4.21
N LEU A 383 25.43 -21.01 -4.96
CA LEU A 383 25.35 -21.30 -6.39
C LEU A 383 24.48 -22.53 -6.67
N VAL A 384 24.69 -23.61 -5.91
CA VAL A 384 23.90 -24.85 -6.01
C VAL A 384 22.43 -24.54 -5.69
N ALA A 385 22.16 -23.83 -4.58
CA ALA A 385 20.81 -23.43 -4.23
C ALA A 385 20.15 -22.61 -5.35
N GLY A 386 20.89 -21.67 -5.94
CA GLY A 386 20.39 -20.84 -7.04
C GLY A 386 20.06 -21.65 -8.29
N LEU A 387 20.98 -22.51 -8.72
CA LEU A 387 20.79 -23.33 -9.93
C LEU A 387 19.64 -24.34 -9.77
N VAL A 388 19.58 -25.05 -8.64
CA VAL A 388 18.51 -26.01 -8.37
C VAL A 388 17.15 -25.31 -8.25
N SER A 389 17.08 -24.19 -7.53
CA SER A 389 15.83 -23.42 -7.40
C SER A 389 15.38 -22.87 -8.75
N ALA A 390 16.30 -22.37 -9.58
CA ALA A 390 15.98 -21.91 -10.93
C ALA A 390 15.46 -23.06 -11.81
N ALA A 391 16.10 -24.22 -11.78
CA ALA A 391 15.65 -25.39 -12.52
C ALA A 391 14.26 -25.86 -12.07
N CYS A 392 14.02 -25.97 -10.75
CA CYS A 392 12.72 -26.31 -10.19
C CYS A 392 11.64 -25.30 -10.53
N ALA A 393 11.94 -24.00 -10.46
CA ALA A 393 11.02 -22.93 -10.82
C ALA A 393 10.64 -23.01 -12.31
N LEU A 394 11.61 -23.21 -13.21
CA LEU A 394 11.36 -23.36 -14.65
C LEU A 394 10.52 -24.60 -14.96
N ILE A 395 10.80 -25.72 -14.30
CA ILE A 395 10.01 -26.96 -14.45
C ILE A 395 8.56 -26.69 -13.97
N THR A 396 8.38 -26.04 -12.81
CA THR A 396 7.06 -25.73 -12.28
C THR A 396 6.27 -24.82 -13.21
N ILE A 397 6.90 -23.76 -13.74
CA ILE A 397 6.28 -22.87 -14.74
C ILE A 397 5.94 -23.65 -16.01
N GLY A 398 6.82 -24.53 -16.47
CA GLY A 398 6.58 -25.38 -17.63
C GLY A 398 5.38 -26.32 -17.44
N VAL A 399 5.29 -26.99 -16.28
CA VAL A 399 4.14 -27.83 -15.93
C VAL A 399 2.85 -27.00 -15.86
N ALA A 400 2.90 -25.82 -15.25
CA ALA A 400 1.77 -24.91 -15.20
C ALA A 400 1.33 -24.48 -16.62
N TRP A 401 2.26 -24.27 -17.54
CA TRP A 401 1.92 -23.93 -18.93
C TRP A 401 1.27 -25.10 -19.67
N ILE A 402 1.64 -26.33 -19.40
CA ILE A 402 0.94 -27.50 -19.95
C ILE A 402 -0.51 -27.51 -19.48
N TYR A 403 -0.74 -27.19 -18.23
CA TYR A 403 -2.08 -27.18 -17.63
C TYR A 403 -2.94 -25.99 -18.05
N TYR A 404 -2.41 -24.77 -17.93
CA TYR A 404 -3.18 -23.55 -18.19
C TYR A 404 -3.13 -23.04 -19.63
N ARG A 405 -2.10 -23.44 -20.39
CA ARG A 405 -1.84 -23.04 -21.79
C ARG A 405 -1.35 -24.24 -22.62
N PRO A 406 -2.15 -25.30 -22.79
CA PRO A 406 -1.70 -26.56 -23.42
C PRO A 406 -1.13 -26.34 -24.82
N TRP A 407 -1.69 -25.43 -25.60
CA TRP A 407 -1.23 -25.09 -26.95
C TRP A 407 0.17 -24.45 -27.00
N ILE A 408 0.67 -23.91 -25.89
CA ILE A 408 2.03 -23.38 -25.80
C ILE A 408 2.93 -24.36 -25.04
N GLY A 409 2.45 -24.92 -23.94
CA GLY A 409 3.23 -25.83 -23.10
C GLY A 409 3.62 -27.11 -23.77
N ILE A 410 2.70 -27.79 -24.47
CA ILE A 410 2.96 -29.05 -25.14
C ILE A 410 4.02 -28.92 -26.25
N PRO A 411 3.92 -27.99 -27.22
CA PRO A 411 4.94 -27.79 -28.23
C PRO A 411 6.32 -27.43 -27.65
N LEU A 412 6.35 -26.63 -26.55
CA LEU A 412 7.60 -26.23 -25.92
C LEU A 412 8.32 -27.40 -25.24
N VAL A 413 7.58 -28.28 -24.56
CA VAL A 413 8.13 -29.51 -23.96
C VAL A 413 8.54 -30.48 -25.02
N ALA A 414 7.72 -30.68 -26.06
CA ALA A 414 8.06 -31.56 -27.19
C ALA A 414 9.33 -31.09 -27.90
N GLY A 415 9.48 -29.78 -28.14
CA GLY A 415 10.69 -29.19 -28.72
C GLY A 415 11.92 -29.36 -27.83
N GLY A 416 11.77 -29.16 -26.52
CA GLY A 416 12.84 -29.39 -25.54
C GLY A 416 13.31 -30.84 -25.50
N LEU A 417 12.37 -31.81 -25.49
CA LEU A 417 12.67 -33.22 -25.55
C LEU A 417 13.37 -33.61 -26.87
N ALA A 418 12.89 -33.10 -28.00
CA ALA A 418 13.51 -33.34 -29.31
C ALA A 418 14.96 -32.83 -29.33
N LEU A 419 15.22 -31.63 -28.72
CA LEU A 419 16.58 -31.09 -28.61
C LEU A 419 17.48 -32.00 -27.75
N LEU A 420 17.00 -32.44 -26.59
CA LEU A 420 17.74 -33.35 -25.70
C LEU A 420 18.07 -34.67 -26.39
N VAL A 421 17.11 -35.27 -27.09
CA VAL A 421 17.32 -36.50 -27.88
C VAL A 421 18.37 -36.28 -28.96
N THR A 422 18.31 -35.17 -29.68
CA THR A 422 19.31 -34.86 -30.72
C THR A 422 20.71 -34.66 -30.15
N VAL A 423 20.85 -33.97 -29.02
CA VAL A 423 22.14 -33.81 -28.33
C VAL A 423 22.67 -35.15 -27.83
N PHE A 424 21.80 -35.98 -27.24
CA PHE A 424 22.18 -37.31 -26.75
C PHE A 424 22.64 -38.23 -27.91
N LEU A 425 21.90 -38.24 -29.00
CA LEU A 425 22.27 -39.04 -30.20
C LEU A 425 23.58 -38.57 -30.84
N LYS A 426 23.81 -37.23 -30.89
CA LYS A 426 25.10 -36.69 -31.38
C LYS A 426 26.26 -37.12 -30.48
N LYS A 427 26.09 -37.04 -29.12
CA LYS A 427 27.13 -37.52 -28.18
C LYS A 427 27.41 -39.02 -28.34
N ARG A 428 26.36 -39.85 -28.50
CA ARG A 428 26.57 -41.30 -28.76
C ARG A 428 27.31 -41.56 -30.07
N LYS A 429 26.96 -40.84 -31.15
CA LYS A 429 27.68 -40.95 -32.42
C LYS A 429 29.14 -40.53 -32.33
N ALA A 430 29.42 -39.42 -31.60
CA ALA A 430 30.79 -38.93 -31.35
C ALA A 430 31.60 -39.92 -30.51
N ALA A 431 31.00 -40.56 -29.50
CA ALA A 431 31.66 -41.54 -28.66
C ALA A 431 31.93 -42.86 -29.46
N ALA A 432 30.98 -43.26 -30.32
CA ALA A 432 31.18 -44.45 -31.22
C ALA A 432 32.16 -44.22 -32.36
N ALA A 433 32.43 -42.99 -32.75
CA ALA A 433 33.44 -42.63 -33.74
C ALA A 433 34.85 -42.45 -33.14
N ALA A 434 34.96 -42.36 -31.82
CA ALA A 434 36.22 -42.22 -31.06
C ALA A 434 36.70 -43.57 -30.46
N ALA A 435 35.87 -44.61 -30.50
CA ALA A 435 36.20 -46.00 -30.17
C ALA A 435 36.53 -46.80 -31.42
#